data_e7447e4db3315ba3d4c7fd5ecf827bde
#
_entry.id   e7447e4db3315ba3d4c7fd5ecf827bde
#
_cell.length_a   1.000
_cell.length_b   1.000
_cell.length_c   1.000
_cell.angle_alpha   90.00
_cell.angle_beta   90.00
_cell.angle_gamma   90.00
#
_symmetry.space_group_name_H-M   'P 1'
#
loop_
_entity.id
_entity.type
_entity.pdbx_description
1 polymer ?
#
loop_
_entity_poly.entity_id
_entity_poly.type
_entity_poly.pdbx_seq_one_letter_code
_entity_poly.pdbx_strand_id
1 'polypeptide(L)'
;MPPPSATPIDVAPGRRLPRLLGAGFGVAVGVGSMIGAGILRAPADVARLLPTPGLFLGVWLLGGAYALLGANALAELGAMHPRSGGQFALVRRAFGPFPGFVVGWNDWLSTCGSAAAVALVVGEALEALARLALGRPGPGAQGADVALGAARSGWPPLLAVALVAATVALVWREPRTADRAQRLASLAKGIALLALVASCLVHAAAHGLPPALSAAGGVAGAAAPSLPVRLGALVVALQGVIYAFDGWTGPLYFGEEVRDPGRDLPRAMLGGVLAGLALYLLVGIALLAVLPLPVIAGATLPAASAAGVVFGAAGAPVLRALVVVALPSAVLANLLMGSRVAFALGRDLAGAAAVDARSAGAGRALGWLAGTAPSGVPRPALAASAVAAMLFAATGAFERVIALCATLFVASYAVSYAAVFALRRREPASPRPWRAWGHP
;
A
#
# COMPACT_ATOMS: atom_id res chain seq x y z
N MET A 1 26.35 -2.35 34.13
CA MET A 1 26.38 -3.60 33.39
C MET A 1 26.12 -3.28 31.93
N PRO A 2 27.00 -3.64 30.99
CA PRO A 2 26.68 -3.53 29.58
C PRO A 2 25.53 -4.51 29.28
N PRO A 3 24.55 -4.13 28.43
CA PRO A 3 23.48 -5.04 28.05
C PRO A 3 24.06 -6.24 27.30
N PRO A 4 23.50 -7.44 27.45
CA PRO A 4 23.99 -8.64 26.78
C PRO A 4 24.03 -8.36 25.27
N SER A 5 25.20 -8.56 24.68
CA SER A 5 25.40 -8.54 23.23
C SER A 5 24.38 -9.50 22.61
N ALA A 6 23.45 -8.96 21.81
CA ALA A 6 22.52 -9.78 21.08
C ALA A 6 23.33 -10.65 20.11
N THR A 7 23.57 -11.90 20.51
CA THR A 7 24.20 -12.91 19.66
C THR A 7 23.46 -12.95 18.32
N PRO A 8 24.18 -12.91 17.20
CA PRO A 8 23.56 -13.13 15.91
C PRO A 8 22.87 -14.50 15.98
N ILE A 9 21.57 -14.54 15.78
CA ILE A 9 20.85 -15.82 15.63
C ILE A 9 21.39 -16.43 14.37
N ASP A 10 22.32 -17.37 14.53
CA ASP A 10 22.89 -18.13 13.43
C ASP A 10 21.79 -19.07 12.94
N VAL A 11 21.13 -18.66 11.85
CA VAL A 11 20.02 -19.39 11.27
C VAL A 11 20.59 -20.63 10.58
N ALA A 12 20.14 -21.82 11.00
CA ALA A 12 20.52 -23.09 10.40
C ALA A 12 20.48 -23.02 8.85
N PRO A 13 21.51 -23.56 8.15
CA PRO A 13 21.54 -23.60 6.69
C PRO A 13 20.28 -24.32 6.20
N GLY A 14 19.48 -23.69 5.35
CA GLY A 14 18.23 -24.24 4.78
C GLY A 14 16.98 -23.39 5.00
N ARG A 15 17.02 -22.32 5.83
CA ARG A 15 15.89 -21.41 6.08
C ARG A 15 16.10 -20.01 5.53
N ARG A 16 17.05 -19.79 4.62
CA ARG A 16 17.26 -18.47 3.98
C ARG A 16 16.52 -18.41 2.65
N LEU A 17 15.90 -17.27 2.38
CA LEU A 17 15.26 -17.01 1.09
C LEU A 17 16.33 -16.70 0.02
N PRO A 18 16.17 -17.16 -1.23
CA PRO A 18 17.18 -16.97 -2.28
C PRO A 18 17.25 -15.50 -2.73
N ARG A 19 18.48 -14.98 -2.93
CA ARG A 19 18.75 -13.62 -3.42
C ARG A 19 18.50 -13.50 -4.92
N LEU A 20 17.26 -13.31 -5.33
CA LEU A 20 16.85 -13.25 -6.73
C LEU A 20 16.36 -11.86 -7.18
N LEU A 21 16.02 -10.99 -6.24
CA LEU A 21 15.29 -9.75 -6.48
C LEU A 21 16.26 -8.57 -6.64
N GLY A 22 16.00 -7.70 -7.61
CA GLY A 22 16.73 -6.46 -7.83
C GLY A 22 15.88 -5.21 -7.55
N ALA A 23 16.47 -4.02 -7.68
CA ALA A 23 15.79 -2.74 -7.44
C ALA A 23 14.46 -2.60 -8.21
N GLY A 24 14.40 -3.07 -9.45
CA GLY A 24 13.18 -3.01 -10.27
C GLY A 24 11.99 -3.77 -9.68
N PHE A 25 12.22 -4.91 -9.01
CA PHE A 25 11.17 -5.61 -8.27
C PHE A 25 10.72 -4.79 -7.06
N GLY A 26 11.68 -4.24 -6.31
CA GLY A 26 11.37 -3.41 -5.14
C GLY A 26 10.51 -2.20 -5.51
N VAL A 27 10.85 -1.48 -6.60
CA VAL A 27 10.01 -0.39 -7.15
C VAL A 27 8.63 -0.90 -7.52
N ALA A 28 8.54 -2.05 -8.22
CA ALA A 28 7.27 -2.61 -8.65
C ALA A 28 6.38 -3.03 -7.46
N VAL A 29 6.95 -3.55 -6.37
CA VAL A 29 6.21 -3.85 -5.14
C VAL A 29 5.77 -2.56 -4.46
N GLY A 30 6.67 -1.58 -4.27
CA GLY A 30 6.34 -0.30 -3.66
C GLY A 30 5.23 0.44 -4.41
N VAL A 31 5.39 0.65 -5.71
CA VAL A 31 4.36 1.27 -6.58
C VAL A 31 3.11 0.39 -6.64
N GLY A 32 3.27 -0.93 -6.71
CA GLY A 32 2.17 -1.89 -6.75
C GLY A 32 1.27 -1.84 -5.53
N SER A 33 1.84 -1.68 -4.32
CA SER A 33 1.07 -1.56 -3.08
C SER A 33 0.53 -0.15 -2.84
N MET A 34 1.31 0.91 -3.13
CA MET A 34 0.83 2.31 -3.00
C MET A 34 -0.38 2.60 -3.88
N ILE A 35 -0.34 2.23 -5.16
CA ILE A 35 -1.45 2.49 -6.09
C ILE A 35 -2.56 1.46 -5.82
N GLY A 36 -3.36 1.71 -4.82
CA GLY A 36 -4.51 0.92 -4.39
C GLY A 36 -5.82 1.69 -4.52
N ALA A 37 -6.80 1.32 -3.71
CA ALA A 37 -8.08 2.03 -3.62
C ALA A 37 -7.94 3.47 -3.11
N GLY A 38 -6.85 3.78 -2.38
CA GLY A 38 -6.59 5.10 -1.81
C GLY A 38 -6.58 6.21 -2.85
N ILE A 39 -5.78 6.08 -3.92
CA ILE A 39 -5.69 7.14 -4.95
C ILE A 39 -7.00 7.38 -5.72
N LEU A 40 -7.88 6.39 -5.76
CA LEU A 40 -9.18 6.53 -6.44
C LEU A 40 -10.21 7.27 -5.58
N ARG A 41 -10.11 7.22 -4.25
CA ARG A 41 -11.07 7.80 -3.29
C ARG A 41 -10.53 9.06 -2.57
N ALA A 42 -9.28 9.04 -2.11
CA ALA A 42 -8.71 10.14 -1.35
C ALA A 42 -8.82 11.53 -2.01
N PRO A 43 -8.78 11.69 -3.35
CA PRO A 43 -8.99 13.01 -3.96
C PRO A 43 -10.33 13.65 -3.59
N ALA A 44 -11.41 12.87 -3.40
CA ALA A 44 -12.70 13.41 -2.97
C ALA A 44 -12.64 13.98 -1.54
N ASP A 45 -12.06 13.21 -0.62
CA ASP A 45 -11.94 13.61 0.78
C ASP A 45 -11.03 14.84 0.93
N VAL A 46 -9.91 14.86 0.19
CA VAL A 46 -9.01 16.01 0.13
C VAL A 46 -9.73 17.25 -0.41
N ALA A 47 -10.50 17.13 -1.49
CA ALA A 47 -11.24 18.23 -2.08
C ALA A 47 -12.33 18.80 -1.15
N ARG A 48 -12.99 17.93 -0.35
CA ARG A 48 -13.96 18.38 0.68
C ARG A 48 -13.32 19.22 1.77
N LEU A 49 -12.11 18.85 2.17
CA LEU A 49 -11.41 19.48 3.30
C LEU A 49 -10.58 20.69 2.87
N LEU A 50 -10.05 20.68 1.64
CA LEU A 50 -9.15 21.68 1.09
C LEU A 50 -9.71 22.26 -0.21
N PRO A 51 -10.58 23.28 -0.14
CA PRO A 51 -11.41 23.73 -1.28
C PRO A 51 -10.68 24.63 -2.28
N THR A 52 -9.36 24.61 -2.33
CA THR A 52 -8.57 25.34 -3.33
C THR A 52 -7.62 24.41 -4.08
N PRO A 53 -7.43 24.58 -5.41
CA PRO A 53 -6.54 23.74 -6.19
C PRO A 53 -5.11 23.67 -5.66
N GLY A 54 -4.58 24.80 -5.16
CA GLY A 54 -3.24 24.88 -4.58
C GLY A 54 -3.10 24.04 -3.31
N LEU A 55 -4.08 24.10 -2.39
CA LEU A 55 -4.09 23.28 -1.17
C LEU A 55 -4.34 21.81 -1.51
N PHE A 56 -5.24 21.54 -2.47
CA PHE A 56 -5.52 20.20 -2.95
C PHE A 56 -4.26 19.50 -3.48
N LEU A 57 -3.46 20.16 -4.33
CA LEU A 57 -2.18 19.61 -4.81
C LEU A 57 -1.08 19.66 -3.76
N GLY A 58 -1.05 20.72 -2.94
CA GLY A 58 -0.04 20.94 -1.90
C GLY A 58 -0.03 19.83 -0.84
N VAL A 59 -1.19 19.29 -0.45
CA VAL A 59 -1.25 18.20 0.53
C VAL A 59 -0.67 16.88 -0.04
N TRP A 60 -0.76 16.64 -1.35
CA TRP A 60 -0.10 15.49 -2.00
C TRP A 60 1.42 15.64 -1.99
N LEU A 61 1.93 16.87 -2.22
CA LEU A 61 3.37 17.17 -2.07
C LEU A 61 3.84 16.94 -0.62
N LEU A 62 3.07 17.37 0.37
CA LEU A 62 3.40 17.16 1.78
C LEU A 62 3.40 15.68 2.15
N GLY A 63 2.40 14.91 1.71
CA GLY A 63 2.36 13.47 1.94
C GLY A 63 3.49 12.72 1.23
N GLY A 64 3.82 13.13 0.01
CA GLY A 64 4.98 12.61 -0.72
C GLY A 64 6.32 12.93 -0.04
N ALA A 65 6.48 14.14 0.48
CA ALA A 65 7.65 14.54 1.27
C ALA A 65 7.76 13.70 2.56
N TYR A 66 6.65 13.51 3.28
CA TYR A 66 6.59 12.62 4.45
C TYR A 66 7.03 11.19 4.09
N ALA A 67 6.47 10.61 3.02
CA ALA A 67 6.83 9.26 2.58
C ALA A 67 8.30 9.18 2.13
N LEU A 68 8.82 10.23 1.47
CA LEU A 68 10.21 10.29 1.03
C LEU A 68 11.20 10.36 2.20
N LEU A 69 10.90 11.17 3.22
CA LEU A 69 11.71 11.25 4.43
C LEU A 69 11.67 9.92 5.21
N GLY A 70 10.49 9.31 5.30
CA GLY A 70 10.32 7.99 5.89
C GLY A 70 11.10 6.90 5.15
N ALA A 71 11.00 6.87 3.82
CA ALA A 71 11.73 5.95 2.97
C ALA A 71 13.25 6.13 3.11
N ASN A 72 13.73 7.36 3.14
CA ASN A 72 15.13 7.68 3.35
C ASN A 72 15.64 7.17 4.72
N ALA A 73 14.87 7.38 5.79
CA ALA A 73 15.24 6.94 7.14
C ALA A 73 15.23 5.40 7.29
N LEU A 74 14.17 4.73 6.83
CA LEU A 74 14.08 3.27 6.95
C LEU A 74 14.98 2.53 5.94
N ALA A 75 15.33 3.15 4.82
CA ALA A 75 16.31 2.60 3.89
C ALA A 75 17.71 2.44 4.53
N GLU A 76 18.10 3.34 5.43
CA GLU A 76 19.35 3.19 6.22
C GLU A 76 19.34 1.87 6.99
N LEU A 77 18.30 1.63 7.77
CA LEU A 77 18.17 0.41 8.57
C LEU A 77 18.02 -0.84 7.71
N GLY A 78 17.26 -0.76 6.63
CA GLY A 78 17.08 -1.86 5.69
C GLY A 78 18.38 -2.27 4.99
N ALA A 79 19.23 -1.28 4.64
CA ALA A 79 20.55 -1.50 4.06
C ALA A 79 21.55 -2.09 5.08
N MET A 80 21.48 -1.65 6.35
CA MET A 80 22.31 -2.19 7.44
C MET A 80 21.94 -3.61 7.81
N HIS A 81 20.64 -3.91 7.85
CA HIS A 81 20.09 -5.18 8.35
C HIS A 81 19.10 -5.76 7.34
N PRO A 82 19.59 -6.28 6.20
CA PRO A 82 18.74 -6.81 5.14
C PRO A 82 18.12 -8.15 5.55
N ARG A 83 16.98 -8.07 6.23
CA ARG A 83 16.19 -9.23 6.67
C ARG A 83 14.78 -9.16 6.11
N SER A 84 14.17 -10.32 5.91
CA SER A 84 12.76 -10.41 5.57
C SER A 84 11.88 -10.05 6.77
N GLY A 85 10.69 -9.51 6.51
CA GLY A 85 9.71 -9.18 7.54
C GLY A 85 9.52 -7.67 7.79
N GLY A 86 10.06 -6.81 6.92
CA GLY A 86 9.75 -5.38 6.93
C GLY A 86 10.11 -4.70 8.25
N GLN A 87 9.17 -3.93 8.78
CA GLN A 87 9.32 -3.17 10.02
C GLN A 87 9.55 -4.06 11.25
N PHE A 88 8.98 -5.28 11.27
CA PHE A 88 9.21 -6.27 12.32
C PHE A 88 10.70 -6.47 12.62
N ALA A 89 11.50 -6.72 11.58
CA ALA A 89 12.91 -7.05 11.74
C ALA A 89 13.70 -5.87 12.36
N LEU A 90 13.36 -4.63 11.98
CA LEU A 90 14.01 -3.40 12.45
C LEU A 90 13.65 -3.12 13.92
N VAL A 91 12.37 -3.18 14.25
CA VAL A 91 11.87 -2.91 15.62
C VAL A 91 12.35 -3.98 16.59
N ARG A 92 12.34 -5.25 16.17
CA ARG A 92 12.87 -6.36 16.99
C ARG A 92 14.35 -6.16 17.35
N ARG A 93 15.15 -5.71 16.39
CA ARG A 93 16.57 -5.42 16.66
C ARG A 93 16.75 -4.23 17.59
N ALA A 94 15.95 -3.18 17.42
CA ALA A 94 16.06 -1.96 18.21
C ALA A 94 15.53 -2.13 19.64
N PHE A 95 14.40 -2.81 19.84
CA PHE A 95 13.66 -2.80 21.10
C PHE A 95 13.43 -4.19 21.71
N GLY A 96 13.84 -5.25 21.02
CA GLY A 96 13.74 -6.62 21.50
C GLY A 96 12.51 -7.38 21.03
N PRO A 97 12.29 -8.61 21.56
CA PRO A 97 11.31 -9.57 21.00
C PRO A 97 9.87 -9.08 21.08
N PHE A 98 9.44 -8.55 22.22
CA PHE A 98 8.04 -8.20 22.43
C PHE A 98 7.58 -7.01 21.58
N PRO A 99 8.26 -5.84 21.55
CA PRO A 99 7.89 -4.76 20.63
C PRO A 99 7.97 -5.18 19.16
N GLY A 100 8.98 -5.98 18.81
CA GLY A 100 9.07 -6.57 17.47
C GLY A 100 7.85 -7.41 17.13
N PHE A 101 7.44 -8.32 18.01
CA PHE A 101 6.26 -9.16 17.78
C PHE A 101 4.98 -8.31 17.59
N VAL A 102 4.77 -7.31 18.44
CA VAL A 102 3.58 -6.44 18.34
C VAL A 102 3.54 -5.72 17.00
N VAL A 103 4.65 -5.10 16.57
CA VAL A 103 4.72 -4.42 15.27
C VAL A 103 4.57 -5.41 14.12
N GLY A 104 5.22 -6.58 14.19
CA GLY A 104 5.10 -7.60 13.15
C GLY A 104 3.68 -8.15 13.03
N TRP A 105 3.00 -8.39 14.13
CA TRP A 105 1.62 -8.85 14.13
C TRP A 105 0.66 -7.81 13.55
N ASN A 106 0.82 -6.54 13.97
CA ASN A 106 0.05 -5.42 13.44
C ASN A 106 0.27 -5.24 11.93
N ASP A 107 1.53 -5.29 11.49
CA ASP A 107 1.93 -5.16 10.10
C ASP A 107 1.35 -6.30 9.24
N TRP A 108 1.40 -7.54 9.74
CA TRP A 108 0.80 -8.69 9.07
C TRP A 108 -0.72 -8.57 8.93
N LEU A 109 -1.43 -8.23 10.00
CA LEU A 109 -2.89 -8.06 9.97
C LEU A 109 -3.31 -6.95 9.02
N SER A 110 -2.66 -5.78 9.10
CA SER A 110 -2.98 -4.64 8.24
C SER A 110 -2.69 -4.91 6.78
N THR A 111 -1.60 -5.62 6.48
CA THR A 111 -1.25 -6.02 5.12
C THR A 111 -2.27 -7.02 4.54
N CYS A 112 -2.72 -8.01 5.33
CA CYS A 112 -3.78 -8.93 4.93
C CYS A 112 -5.13 -8.21 4.75
N GLY A 113 -5.46 -7.28 5.65
CA GLY A 113 -6.64 -6.45 5.55
C GLY A 113 -6.64 -5.55 4.32
N SER A 114 -5.48 -4.94 4.00
CA SER A 114 -5.31 -4.14 2.77
C SER A 114 -5.50 -5.00 1.50
N ALA A 115 -4.96 -6.22 1.48
CA ALA A 115 -5.19 -7.15 0.37
C ALA A 115 -6.68 -7.45 0.19
N ALA A 116 -7.40 -7.70 1.29
CA ALA A 116 -8.84 -7.97 1.29
C ALA A 116 -9.65 -6.76 0.81
N ALA A 117 -9.35 -5.58 1.32
CA ALA A 117 -10.04 -4.34 0.94
C ALA A 117 -9.89 -4.04 -0.56
N VAL A 118 -8.67 -4.20 -1.09
CA VAL A 118 -8.42 -4.02 -2.53
C VAL A 118 -9.14 -5.10 -3.35
N ALA A 119 -9.14 -6.36 -2.89
CA ALA A 119 -9.83 -7.45 -3.56
C ALA A 119 -11.36 -7.23 -3.61
N LEU A 120 -11.95 -6.67 -2.55
CA LEU A 120 -13.38 -6.30 -2.53
C LEU A 120 -13.71 -5.27 -3.61
N VAL A 121 -12.88 -4.22 -3.76
CA VAL A 121 -13.06 -3.20 -4.81
C VAL A 121 -13.01 -3.82 -6.22
N VAL A 122 -12.09 -4.78 -6.43
CA VAL A 122 -12.04 -5.52 -7.71
C VAL A 122 -13.28 -6.39 -7.89
N GLY A 123 -13.76 -7.05 -6.85
CA GLY A 123 -14.97 -7.86 -6.86
C GLY A 123 -16.21 -7.04 -7.24
N GLU A 124 -16.36 -5.84 -6.65
CA GLU A 124 -17.43 -4.89 -6.98
C GLU A 124 -17.35 -4.42 -8.45
N ALA A 125 -16.14 -4.12 -8.94
CA ALA A 125 -15.94 -3.72 -10.32
C ALA A 125 -16.26 -4.85 -11.31
N LEU A 126 -15.86 -6.09 -11.01
CA LEU A 126 -16.17 -7.27 -11.82
C LEU A 126 -17.66 -7.55 -11.86
N GLU A 127 -18.34 -7.51 -10.72
CA GLU A 127 -19.80 -7.68 -10.68
C GLU A 127 -20.51 -6.64 -11.55
N ALA A 128 -20.10 -5.38 -11.42
CA ALA A 128 -20.72 -4.30 -12.18
C ALA A 128 -20.50 -4.45 -13.70
N LEU A 129 -19.31 -4.91 -14.13
CA LEU A 129 -19.05 -5.23 -15.54
C LEU A 129 -19.88 -6.44 -16.03
N ALA A 130 -20.00 -7.49 -15.21
CA ALA A 130 -20.81 -8.65 -15.54
C ALA A 130 -22.29 -8.29 -15.70
N ARG A 131 -22.84 -7.47 -14.81
CA ARG A 131 -24.23 -6.98 -14.91
C ARG A 131 -24.45 -6.17 -16.19
N LEU A 132 -23.49 -5.30 -16.54
CA LEU A 132 -23.55 -4.53 -17.77
C LEU A 132 -23.57 -5.44 -19.00
N ALA A 133 -22.68 -6.44 -19.05
CA ALA A 133 -22.60 -7.40 -20.14
C ALA A 133 -23.87 -8.24 -20.29
N LEU A 134 -24.60 -8.50 -19.20
CA LEU A 134 -25.85 -9.23 -19.18
C LEU A 134 -27.10 -8.33 -19.46
N GLY A 135 -26.90 -7.05 -19.80
CA GLY A 135 -27.99 -6.10 -20.01
C GLY A 135 -28.85 -5.82 -18.76
N ARG A 136 -28.29 -6.05 -17.56
CA ARG A 136 -28.94 -5.82 -16.27
C ARG A 136 -28.24 -4.67 -15.52
N PRO A 137 -28.43 -3.40 -15.93
CA PRO A 137 -27.85 -2.28 -15.24
C PRO A 137 -28.34 -2.27 -13.79
N GLY A 138 -27.38 -2.17 -12.85
CA GLY A 138 -27.69 -2.08 -11.41
C GLY A 138 -28.35 -0.73 -11.07
N PRO A 139 -28.95 -0.60 -9.87
CA PRO A 139 -29.44 0.68 -9.38
C PRO A 139 -28.27 1.68 -9.34
N GLY A 140 -28.39 2.80 -10.06
CA GLY A 140 -27.35 3.82 -10.21
C GLY A 140 -26.71 3.91 -11.61
N ALA A 141 -27.20 3.18 -12.62
CA ALA A 141 -26.65 3.21 -13.97
C ALA A 141 -26.79 4.57 -14.69
N GLN A 142 -27.57 5.51 -14.17
CA GLN A 142 -27.83 6.82 -14.76
C GLN A 142 -27.13 8.00 -14.06
N GLY A 143 -26.40 7.76 -12.96
CA GLY A 143 -25.61 8.78 -12.27
C GLY A 143 -24.16 8.34 -12.08
N ALA A 144 -23.24 9.30 -12.01
CA ALA A 144 -21.82 9.07 -11.75
C ALA A 144 -21.52 8.41 -10.38
N ASP A 145 -22.53 8.10 -9.59
CA ASP A 145 -22.45 7.44 -8.30
C ASP A 145 -22.32 5.92 -8.47
N VAL A 146 -21.15 5.51 -8.93
CA VAL A 146 -20.67 4.16 -8.67
C VAL A 146 -20.28 4.11 -7.21
N ALA A 147 -21.25 3.93 -6.33
CA ALA A 147 -20.98 3.63 -4.93
C ALA A 147 -20.32 2.26 -4.86
N LEU A 148 -18.98 2.25 -4.95
CA LEU A 148 -18.17 1.12 -4.51
C LEU A 148 -18.46 0.94 -3.02
N GLY A 149 -19.22 -0.09 -2.66
CA GLY A 149 -19.70 -0.34 -1.29
C GLY A 149 -21.21 -0.48 -1.15
N ALA A 150 -22.00 -0.17 -2.19
CA ALA A 150 -23.48 -0.28 -2.15
C ALA A 150 -24.03 -1.64 -2.61
N ALA A 151 -23.19 -2.55 -3.10
CA ALA A 151 -23.64 -3.87 -3.55
C ALA A 151 -23.93 -4.77 -2.34
N ARG A 152 -25.19 -4.85 -1.95
CA ARG A 152 -25.73 -5.82 -0.97
C ARG A 152 -25.89 -7.23 -1.56
N SER A 153 -25.32 -7.53 -2.73
CA SER A 153 -25.29 -8.88 -3.29
C SER A 153 -24.13 -9.67 -2.71
N GLY A 154 -24.26 -10.97 -2.49
CA GLY A 154 -23.20 -11.83 -1.96
C GLY A 154 -22.02 -12.08 -2.93
N TRP A 155 -22.04 -11.53 -4.15
CA TRP A 155 -21.05 -11.79 -5.19
C TRP A 155 -19.69 -11.08 -4.98
N PRO A 156 -19.59 -9.78 -4.62
CA PRO A 156 -18.29 -9.11 -4.46
C PRO A 156 -17.37 -9.79 -3.45
N PRO A 157 -17.81 -10.20 -2.24
CA PRO A 157 -16.97 -10.96 -1.33
C PRO A 157 -16.48 -12.29 -1.91
N LEU A 158 -17.33 -13.01 -2.63
CA LEU A 158 -16.95 -14.27 -3.29
C LEU A 158 -15.92 -14.04 -4.39
N LEU A 159 -16.10 -13.01 -5.22
CA LEU A 159 -15.14 -12.63 -6.26
C LEU A 159 -13.80 -12.17 -5.64
N ALA A 160 -13.84 -11.45 -4.52
CA ALA A 160 -12.66 -11.04 -3.77
C ALA A 160 -11.89 -12.26 -3.23
N VAL A 161 -12.58 -13.21 -2.62
CA VAL A 161 -11.99 -14.49 -2.16
C VAL A 161 -11.38 -15.27 -3.33
N ALA A 162 -12.10 -15.37 -4.46
CA ALA A 162 -11.60 -16.03 -5.66
C ALA A 162 -10.34 -15.33 -6.22
N LEU A 163 -10.29 -14.00 -6.23
CA LEU A 163 -9.12 -13.23 -6.65
C LEU A 163 -7.91 -13.50 -5.74
N VAL A 164 -8.10 -13.51 -4.42
CA VAL A 164 -7.02 -13.85 -3.47
C VAL A 164 -6.52 -15.26 -3.73
N ALA A 165 -7.42 -16.24 -3.91
CA ALA A 165 -7.07 -17.62 -4.20
C ALA A 165 -6.28 -17.76 -5.53
N ALA A 166 -6.74 -17.09 -6.59
CA ALA A 166 -6.06 -17.08 -7.89
C ALA A 166 -4.66 -16.45 -7.80
N THR A 167 -4.54 -15.35 -7.05
CA THR A 167 -3.26 -14.68 -6.81
C THR A 167 -2.27 -15.59 -6.10
N VAL A 168 -2.71 -16.32 -5.08
CA VAL A 168 -1.88 -17.30 -4.36
C VAL A 168 -1.49 -18.45 -5.28
N ALA A 169 -2.44 -19.02 -6.04
CA ALA A 169 -2.16 -20.11 -6.96
C ALA A 169 -1.09 -19.72 -8.01
N LEU A 170 -1.12 -18.47 -8.49
CA LEU A 170 -0.14 -17.94 -9.44
C LEU A 170 1.29 -17.97 -8.88
N VAL A 171 1.48 -17.62 -7.59
CA VAL A 171 2.81 -17.47 -6.99
C VAL A 171 3.25 -18.65 -6.13
N TRP A 172 2.42 -19.68 -6.03
CA TRP A 172 2.64 -20.83 -5.14
C TRP A 172 3.88 -21.65 -5.48
N ARG A 173 4.25 -21.70 -6.76
CA ARG A 173 5.29 -22.63 -7.25
C ARG A 173 6.68 -22.03 -7.20
N GLU A 174 6.87 -20.80 -7.69
CA GLU A 174 8.18 -20.19 -7.90
C GLU A 174 8.23 -18.69 -7.54
N PRO A 175 9.32 -18.21 -6.89
CA PRO A 175 9.52 -16.78 -6.62
C PRO A 175 9.65 -15.94 -7.91
N ARG A 176 10.22 -16.52 -8.99
CA ARG A 176 10.36 -15.84 -10.29
C ARG A 176 9.02 -15.52 -10.93
N THR A 177 8.03 -16.38 -10.73
CA THR A 177 6.66 -16.11 -11.20
C THR A 177 6.06 -14.92 -10.47
N ALA A 178 6.28 -14.83 -9.14
CA ALA A 178 5.85 -13.68 -8.34
C ALA A 178 6.52 -12.37 -8.80
N ASP A 179 7.84 -12.39 -9.06
CA ASP A 179 8.59 -11.24 -9.58
C ASP A 179 8.05 -10.76 -10.94
N ARG A 180 7.89 -11.67 -11.89
CA ARG A 180 7.37 -11.34 -13.23
C ARG A 180 5.93 -10.81 -13.16
N ALA A 181 5.06 -11.51 -12.42
CA ALA A 181 3.66 -11.12 -12.26
C ALA A 181 3.55 -9.73 -11.63
N GLN A 182 4.32 -9.46 -10.57
CA GLN A 182 4.30 -8.15 -9.90
C GLN A 182 4.77 -7.02 -10.82
N ARG A 183 5.87 -7.22 -11.56
CA ARG A 183 6.38 -6.20 -12.49
C ARG A 183 5.41 -5.92 -13.63
N LEU A 184 4.87 -6.96 -14.25
CA LEU A 184 3.92 -6.83 -15.36
C LEU A 184 2.63 -6.17 -14.89
N ALA A 185 2.08 -6.59 -13.75
CA ALA A 185 0.86 -6.04 -13.21
C ALA A 185 1.03 -4.58 -12.74
N SER A 186 2.18 -4.23 -12.13
CA SER A 186 2.49 -2.85 -11.75
C SER A 186 2.71 -1.95 -12.96
N LEU A 187 3.33 -2.47 -14.03
CA LEU A 187 3.50 -1.75 -15.28
C LEU A 187 2.14 -1.50 -15.98
N ALA A 188 1.31 -2.54 -16.09
CA ALA A 188 -0.04 -2.43 -16.65
C ALA A 188 -0.88 -1.40 -15.90
N LYS A 189 -0.82 -1.39 -14.56
CA LYS A 189 -1.46 -0.39 -13.71
C LYS A 189 -0.96 1.03 -14.02
N GLY A 190 0.35 1.22 -14.07
CA GLY A 190 0.95 2.52 -14.38
C GLY A 190 0.49 3.03 -15.75
N ILE A 191 0.53 2.17 -16.77
CA ILE A 191 0.06 2.51 -18.13
C ILE A 191 -1.42 2.86 -18.13
N ALA A 192 -2.27 2.07 -17.45
CA ALA A 192 -3.71 2.31 -17.40
C ALA A 192 -4.06 3.66 -16.73
N LEU A 193 -3.39 4.00 -15.63
CA LEU A 193 -3.58 5.30 -14.97
C LEU A 193 -3.03 6.46 -15.78
N LEU A 194 -1.86 6.30 -16.42
CA LEU A 194 -1.31 7.32 -17.33
C LEU A 194 -2.19 7.52 -18.56
N ALA A 195 -2.81 6.46 -19.08
CA ALA A 195 -3.76 6.57 -20.17
C ALA A 195 -5.00 7.38 -19.77
N LEU A 196 -5.54 7.15 -18.55
CA LEU A 196 -6.64 7.97 -18.01
C LEU A 196 -6.20 9.43 -17.86
N VAL A 197 -5.03 9.68 -17.29
CA VAL A 197 -4.46 11.04 -17.14
C VAL A 197 -4.34 11.72 -18.51
N ALA A 198 -3.72 11.03 -19.47
CA ALA A 198 -3.55 11.56 -20.83
C ALA A 198 -4.90 11.88 -21.49
N SER A 199 -5.89 10.99 -21.36
CA SER A 199 -7.24 11.21 -21.90
C SER A 199 -7.91 12.45 -21.27
N CYS A 200 -7.77 12.66 -19.96
CA CYS A 200 -8.28 13.87 -19.29
C CYS A 200 -7.58 15.14 -19.80
N LEU A 201 -6.25 15.12 -19.94
CA LEU A 201 -5.50 16.28 -20.40
C LEU A 201 -5.77 16.60 -21.88
N VAL A 202 -5.91 15.60 -22.74
CA VAL A 202 -6.31 15.78 -24.15
C VAL A 202 -7.72 16.35 -24.22
N HIS A 203 -8.65 15.85 -23.42
CA HIS A 203 -10.02 16.39 -23.36
C HIS A 203 -10.01 17.87 -22.93
N ALA A 204 -9.26 18.22 -21.90
CA ALA A 204 -9.13 19.59 -21.42
C ALA A 204 -8.47 20.52 -22.46
N ALA A 205 -7.48 20.02 -23.23
CA ALA A 205 -6.86 20.79 -24.31
C ALA A 205 -7.84 21.06 -25.46
N ALA A 206 -8.74 20.12 -25.76
CA ALA A 206 -9.72 20.23 -26.84
C ALA A 206 -10.94 21.09 -26.47
N HIS A 207 -11.39 21.05 -25.18
CA HIS A 207 -12.65 21.67 -24.75
C HIS A 207 -12.44 22.85 -23.78
N GLY A 208 -11.19 23.15 -23.41
CA GLY A 208 -10.86 24.17 -22.41
C GLY A 208 -10.92 23.63 -20.96
N LEU A 209 -10.34 24.39 -20.07
CA LEU A 209 -10.38 24.09 -18.62
C LEU A 209 -11.74 24.46 -18.02
N PRO A 210 -12.23 23.73 -17.01
CA PRO A 210 -13.48 24.08 -16.33
C PRO A 210 -13.41 25.53 -15.78
N PRO A 211 -14.50 26.32 -15.88
CA PRO A 211 -14.53 27.74 -15.42
C PRO A 211 -14.11 27.93 -13.96
N ALA A 212 -14.22 26.88 -13.14
CA ALA A 212 -13.88 26.92 -11.71
C ALA A 212 -12.37 26.94 -11.42
N LEU A 213 -11.49 26.66 -12.39
CA LEU A 213 -10.05 26.90 -12.21
C LEU A 213 -9.70 28.38 -12.31
N SER A 214 -10.50 29.16 -13.04
CA SER A 214 -10.38 30.61 -13.19
C SER A 214 -11.11 31.36 -12.07
N ALA A 215 -12.10 30.76 -11.44
CA ALA A 215 -12.75 31.28 -10.27
C ALA A 215 -12.00 30.84 -9.00
N ALA A 216 -10.94 31.54 -8.64
CA ALA A 216 -10.43 31.61 -7.27
C ALA A 216 -11.48 32.24 -6.31
N GLY A 217 -12.77 32.08 -6.63
CA GLY A 217 -13.92 32.51 -5.88
C GLY A 217 -14.19 31.49 -4.77
N GLY A 218 -13.55 31.70 -3.61
CA GLY A 218 -14.13 31.24 -2.37
C GLY A 218 -15.59 31.70 -2.35
N VAL A 219 -16.48 30.92 -1.76
CA VAL A 219 -17.88 31.26 -1.53
C VAL A 219 -17.89 32.67 -0.97
N ALA A 220 -18.24 33.65 -1.82
CA ALA A 220 -18.25 35.05 -1.45
C ALA A 220 -19.30 35.19 -0.34
N GLY A 221 -18.87 35.53 0.89
CA GLY A 221 -19.75 35.77 2.01
C GLY A 221 -19.61 34.83 3.22
N ALA A 222 -18.97 33.69 3.13
CA ALA A 222 -18.69 32.88 4.30
C ALA A 222 -17.43 33.41 5.03
N ALA A 223 -17.53 33.69 6.34
CA ALA A 223 -16.37 34.01 7.15
C ALA A 223 -15.30 32.94 7.02
N ALA A 224 -14.05 33.34 6.77
CA ALA A 224 -12.96 32.39 6.63
C ALA A 224 -12.85 31.50 7.90
N PRO A 225 -12.79 30.18 7.78
CA PRO A 225 -12.71 29.30 8.93
C PRO A 225 -11.52 29.69 9.83
N SER A 226 -11.70 29.57 11.14
CA SER A 226 -10.64 29.85 12.11
C SER A 226 -9.39 28.98 11.85
N LEU A 227 -8.22 29.46 12.29
CA LEU A 227 -6.96 28.74 12.10
C LEU A 227 -7.02 27.30 12.62
N PRO A 228 -7.57 26.99 13.84
CA PRO A 228 -7.71 25.62 14.32
C PRO A 228 -8.52 24.72 13.39
N VAL A 229 -9.62 25.22 12.81
CA VAL A 229 -10.46 24.48 11.87
C VAL A 229 -9.68 24.18 10.58
N ARG A 230 -8.91 25.12 10.05
CA ARG A 230 -8.06 24.91 8.87
C ARG A 230 -6.96 23.90 9.13
N LEU A 231 -6.30 23.97 10.28
CA LEU A 231 -5.27 23.00 10.67
C LEU A 231 -5.87 21.61 10.87
N GLY A 232 -7.04 21.51 11.48
CA GLY A 232 -7.76 20.24 11.61
C GLY A 232 -8.10 19.63 10.25
N ALA A 233 -8.62 20.40 9.32
CA ALA A 233 -8.90 19.96 7.95
C ALA A 233 -7.63 19.49 7.23
N LEU A 234 -6.52 20.23 7.36
CA LEU A 234 -5.23 19.83 6.77
C LEU A 234 -4.72 18.49 7.36
N VAL A 235 -4.82 18.29 8.68
CA VAL A 235 -4.39 17.06 9.35
C VAL A 235 -5.20 15.87 8.84
N VAL A 236 -6.53 16.00 8.75
CA VAL A 236 -7.40 14.92 8.27
C VAL A 236 -7.14 14.63 6.79
N ALA A 237 -6.97 15.68 5.95
CA ALA A 237 -6.62 15.49 4.55
C ALA A 237 -5.25 14.80 4.40
N LEU A 238 -4.25 15.22 5.18
CA LEU A 238 -2.92 14.62 5.17
C LEU A 238 -2.95 13.15 5.62
N GLN A 239 -3.80 12.80 6.60
CA GLN A 239 -3.99 11.40 7.02
C GLN A 239 -4.48 10.53 5.86
N GLY A 240 -5.46 10.99 5.08
CA GLY A 240 -5.94 10.29 3.89
C GLY A 240 -4.87 10.15 2.81
N VAL A 241 -4.05 11.18 2.63
CA VAL A 241 -2.94 11.17 1.67
C VAL A 241 -1.81 10.24 2.14
N ILE A 242 -1.43 10.26 3.42
CA ILE A 242 -0.43 9.32 3.99
C ILE A 242 -0.89 7.88 3.78
N TYR A 243 -2.18 7.59 4.00
CA TYR A 243 -2.75 6.28 3.72
C TYR A 243 -2.65 5.90 2.22
N ALA A 244 -2.90 6.86 1.32
CA ALA A 244 -2.75 6.61 -0.12
C ALA A 244 -1.30 6.32 -0.54
N PHE A 245 -0.32 6.87 0.17
CA PHE A 245 1.10 6.55 -0.02
C PHE A 245 1.52 5.24 0.66
N ASP A 246 0.70 4.62 1.51
CA ASP A 246 1.09 3.38 2.20
C ASP A 246 1.51 2.28 1.21
N GLY A 247 2.57 1.53 1.56
CA GLY A 247 3.21 0.55 0.67
C GLY A 247 4.62 0.94 0.21
N TRP A 248 5.08 2.16 0.46
CA TRP A 248 6.46 2.57 0.14
C TRP A 248 7.52 1.77 0.90
N THR A 249 7.16 1.16 2.02
CA THR A 249 7.99 0.22 2.78
C THR A 249 8.13 -1.14 2.11
N GLY A 250 7.39 -1.42 1.05
CA GLY A 250 7.34 -2.70 0.35
C GLY A 250 8.69 -3.39 0.11
N PRO A 251 9.74 -2.69 -0.36
CA PRO A 251 11.05 -3.30 -0.55
C PRO A 251 11.68 -3.88 0.72
N LEU A 252 11.40 -3.33 1.91
CA LEU A 252 11.95 -3.81 3.18
C LEU A 252 11.53 -5.24 3.54
N TYR A 253 10.36 -5.67 3.09
CA TYR A 253 9.84 -7.02 3.37
C TYR A 253 10.68 -8.11 2.72
N PHE A 254 11.43 -7.77 1.68
CA PHE A 254 12.23 -8.67 0.86
C PHE A 254 13.74 -8.52 1.10
N GLY A 255 14.17 -7.92 2.20
CA GLY A 255 15.57 -7.58 2.45
C GLY A 255 16.55 -8.75 2.24
N GLU A 256 16.18 -9.98 2.65
CA GLU A 256 17.00 -11.19 2.44
C GLU A 256 17.05 -11.65 0.97
N GLU A 257 16.02 -11.33 0.17
CA GLU A 257 15.87 -11.75 -1.22
C GLU A 257 16.50 -10.76 -2.21
N VAL A 258 16.89 -9.56 -1.75
CA VAL A 258 17.52 -8.52 -2.58
C VAL A 258 18.99 -8.86 -2.82
N ARG A 259 19.45 -8.70 -4.08
CA ARG A 259 20.83 -9.04 -4.48
C ARG A 259 21.88 -8.16 -3.81
N ASP A 260 21.71 -6.85 -3.95
CA ASP A 260 22.56 -5.83 -3.33
C ASP A 260 21.71 -4.90 -2.43
N PRO A 261 21.48 -5.29 -1.16
CA PRO A 261 20.58 -4.55 -0.27
C PRO A 261 21.07 -3.12 0.00
N GLY A 262 22.40 -2.92 0.08
CA GLY A 262 22.98 -1.61 0.35
C GLY A 262 22.67 -0.56 -0.70
N ARG A 263 22.49 -1.00 -1.95
CA ARG A 263 22.23 -0.15 -3.12
C ARG A 263 20.78 -0.23 -3.57
N ASP A 264 20.22 -1.44 -3.64
CA ASP A 264 18.94 -1.68 -4.28
C ASP A 264 17.75 -1.30 -3.40
N LEU A 265 17.85 -1.50 -2.05
CA LEU A 265 16.76 -1.10 -1.14
C LEU A 265 16.54 0.42 -1.12
N PRO A 266 17.55 1.27 -0.91
CA PRO A 266 17.35 2.73 -0.96
C PRO A 266 16.78 3.19 -2.31
N ARG A 267 17.30 2.67 -3.42
CA ARG A 267 16.83 3.02 -4.77
C ARG A 267 15.39 2.59 -4.99
N ALA A 268 15.02 1.41 -4.55
CA ALA A 268 13.66 0.90 -4.67
C ALA A 268 12.68 1.72 -3.85
N MET A 269 13.01 2.05 -2.59
CA MET A 269 12.15 2.80 -1.70
C MET A 269 11.99 4.26 -2.17
N LEU A 270 13.10 4.97 -2.41
CA LEU A 270 13.05 6.36 -2.86
C LEU A 270 12.45 6.48 -4.26
N GLY A 271 12.87 5.63 -5.18
CA GLY A 271 12.32 5.59 -6.55
C GLY A 271 10.83 5.26 -6.58
N GLY A 272 10.37 4.33 -5.73
CA GLY A 272 8.97 3.99 -5.58
C GLY A 272 8.13 5.19 -5.10
N VAL A 273 8.59 5.90 -4.06
CA VAL A 273 7.90 7.10 -3.55
C VAL A 273 7.86 8.20 -4.59
N LEU A 274 8.98 8.47 -5.29
CA LEU A 274 9.02 9.51 -6.32
C LEU A 274 8.09 9.18 -7.49
N ALA A 275 8.07 7.93 -7.94
CA ALA A 275 7.14 7.48 -8.97
C ALA A 275 5.67 7.60 -8.53
N GLY A 276 5.36 7.20 -7.29
CA GLY A 276 4.03 7.36 -6.70
C GLY A 276 3.61 8.82 -6.59
N LEU A 277 4.49 9.69 -6.10
CA LEU A 277 4.23 11.13 -5.98
C LEU A 277 3.96 11.76 -7.35
N ALA A 278 4.81 11.48 -8.34
CA ALA A 278 4.62 11.98 -9.70
C ALA A 278 3.26 11.55 -10.26
N LEU A 279 2.91 10.27 -10.11
CA LEU A 279 1.63 9.76 -10.58
C LEU A 279 0.43 10.38 -9.86
N TYR A 280 0.51 10.56 -8.54
CA TYR A 280 -0.58 11.15 -7.75
C TYR A 280 -0.81 12.62 -8.07
N LEU A 281 0.27 13.38 -8.30
CA LEU A 281 0.17 14.75 -8.78
C LEU A 281 -0.43 14.81 -10.19
N LEU A 282 0.00 13.93 -11.10
CA LEU A 282 -0.57 13.84 -12.45
C LEU A 282 -2.06 13.50 -12.42
N VAL A 283 -2.48 12.55 -11.58
CA VAL A 283 -3.90 12.24 -11.39
C VAL A 283 -4.65 13.46 -10.82
N GLY A 284 -4.10 14.12 -9.81
CA GLY A 284 -4.71 15.32 -9.22
C GLY A 284 -4.87 16.44 -10.24
N ILE A 285 -3.84 16.71 -11.04
CA ILE A 285 -3.87 17.71 -12.13
C ILE A 285 -4.90 17.31 -13.18
N ALA A 286 -4.93 16.05 -13.61
CA ALA A 286 -5.88 15.55 -14.59
C ALA A 286 -7.34 15.66 -14.12
N LEU A 287 -7.61 15.36 -12.85
CA LEU A 287 -8.94 15.54 -12.26
C LEU A 287 -9.35 17.02 -12.27
N LEU A 288 -8.47 17.92 -11.85
CA LEU A 288 -8.72 19.37 -11.87
C LEU A 288 -8.88 19.93 -13.29
N ALA A 289 -8.25 19.32 -14.29
CA ALA A 289 -8.34 19.74 -15.68
C ALA A 289 -9.71 19.46 -16.31
N VAL A 290 -10.47 18.48 -15.79
CA VAL A 290 -11.77 18.09 -16.35
C VAL A 290 -12.96 18.27 -15.40
N LEU A 291 -12.70 18.38 -14.09
CA LEU A 291 -13.73 18.50 -13.06
C LEU A 291 -13.51 19.75 -12.19
N PRO A 292 -14.57 20.54 -11.94
CA PRO A 292 -14.56 21.54 -10.87
C PRO A 292 -14.32 20.89 -9.50
N LEU A 293 -13.59 21.57 -8.62
CA LEU A 293 -13.25 21.06 -7.28
C LEU A 293 -14.48 20.63 -6.45
N PRO A 294 -15.62 21.37 -6.46
CA PRO A 294 -16.83 20.93 -5.78
C PRO A 294 -17.40 19.60 -6.31
N VAL A 295 -17.24 19.33 -7.62
CA VAL A 295 -17.64 18.06 -8.21
C VAL A 295 -16.73 16.93 -7.74
N ILE A 296 -15.41 17.19 -7.65
CA ILE A 296 -14.45 16.23 -7.07
C ILE A 296 -14.84 15.93 -5.61
N ALA A 297 -15.15 16.97 -4.82
CA ALA A 297 -15.54 16.85 -3.42
C ALA A 297 -16.86 16.06 -3.22
N GLY A 298 -17.83 16.24 -4.12
CA GLY A 298 -19.13 15.52 -4.08
C GLY A 298 -19.08 14.08 -4.57
N ALA A 299 -18.03 13.72 -5.32
CA ALA A 299 -17.92 12.39 -5.91
C ALA A 299 -17.49 11.33 -4.89
N THR A 300 -18.08 10.14 -4.95
CA THR A 300 -17.56 8.96 -4.22
C THR A 300 -16.30 8.44 -4.87
N LEU A 301 -16.18 8.62 -6.18
CA LEU A 301 -15.04 8.17 -6.99
C LEU A 301 -14.71 9.22 -8.07
N PRO A 302 -13.88 10.24 -7.78
CA PRO A 302 -13.55 11.30 -8.73
C PRO A 302 -13.05 10.81 -10.10
N ALA A 303 -12.32 9.71 -10.12
CA ALA A 303 -11.86 9.09 -11.36
C ALA A 303 -13.03 8.60 -12.24
N ALA A 304 -14.16 8.18 -11.64
CA ALA A 304 -15.37 7.78 -12.38
C ALA A 304 -16.05 9.01 -13.01
N SER A 305 -16.15 10.09 -12.25
CA SER A 305 -16.71 11.35 -12.74
C SER A 305 -15.86 11.91 -13.89
N ALA A 306 -14.53 11.87 -13.77
CA ALA A 306 -13.63 12.28 -14.84
C ALA A 306 -13.76 11.39 -16.09
N ALA A 307 -13.84 10.06 -15.92
CA ALA A 307 -14.06 9.14 -17.02
C ALA A 307 -15.42 9.39 -17.69
N GLY A 308 -16.46 9.74 -16.92
CA GLY A 308 -17.77 10.13 -17.44
C GLY A 308 -17.72 11.39 -18.31
N VAL A 309 -16.96 12.39 -17.92
CA VAL A 309 -16.76 13.62 -18.73
C VAL A 309 -16.01 13.31 -20.02
N VAL A 310 -14.94 12.51 -19.96
CA VAL A 310 -14.05 12.22 -21.10
C VAL A 310 -14.66 11.24 -22.07
N PHE A 311 -15.28 10.18 -21.57
CA PHE A 311 -15.77 9.04 -22.38
C PHE A 311 -17.31 8.95 -22.45
N GLY A 312 -18.05 9.90 -21.85
CA GLY A 312 -19.51 9.87 -21.82
C GLY A 312 -20.05 8.58 -21.20
N ALA A 313 -21.01 7.95 -21.86
CA ALA A 313 -21.63 6.71 -21.41
C ALA A 313 -20.64 5.53 -21.23
N ALA A 314 -19.50 5.55 -21.93
CA ALA A 314 -18.44 4.56 -21.78
C ALA A 314 -17.56 4.78 -20.54
N GLY A 315 -17.66 5.93 -19.86
CA GLY A 315 -16.77 6.28 -18.74
C GLY A 315 -16.81 5.29 -17.58
N ALA A 316 -18.00 4.89 -17.16
CA ALA A 316 -18.16 3.93 -16.06
C ALA A 316 -17.60 2.53 -16.40
N PRO A 317 -17.87 1.93 -17.57
CA PRO A 317 -17.19 0.70 -18.01
C PRO A 317 -15.67 0.83 -18.07
N VAL A 318 -15.17 1.91 -18.66
CA VAL A 318 -13.73 2.16 -18.79
C VAL A 318 -13.04 2.19 -17.42
N LEU A 319 -13.61 2.92 -16.45
CA LEU A 319 -13.05 2.95 -15.10
C LEU A 319 -13.08 1.58 -14.44
N ARG A 320 -14.18 0.84 -14.53
CA ARG A 320 -14.28 -0.51 -13.97
C ARG A 320 -13.25 -1.45 -14.58
N ALA A 321 -13.05 -1.40 -15.89
CA ALA A 321 -11.99 -2.14 -16.55
C ALA A 321 -10.60 -1.74 -16.05
N LEU A 322 -10.35 -0.45 -15.86
CA LEU A 322 -9.10 0.06 -15.27
C LEU A 322 -8.90 -0.50 -13.86
N VAL A 323 -9.91 -0.49 -13.00
CA VAL A 323 -9.85 -1.07 -11.64
C VAL A 323 -9.50 -2.55 -11.69
N VAL A 324 -10.15 -3.33 -12.56
CA VAL A 324 -9.90 -4.77 -12.72
C VAL A 324 -8.48 -5.06 -13.20
N VAL A 325 -7.92 -4.22 -14.06
CA VAL A 325 -6.53 -4.37 -14.55
C VAL A 325 -5.51 -3.87 -13.52
N ALA A 326 -5.80 -2.75 -12.87
CA ALA A 326 -4.83 -2.06 -12.03
C ALA A 326 -4.68 -2.66 -10.63
N LEU A 327 -5.78 -2.99 -9.96
CA LEU A 327 -5.75 -3.32 -8.53
C LEU A 327 -5.27 -4.73 -8.16
N PRO A 328 -5.36 -5.78 -8.99
CA PRO A 328 -4.81 -7.11 -8.64
C PRO A 328 -3.32 -7.09 -8.29
N SER A 329 -2.54 -6.16 -8.85
CA SER A 329 -1.12 -5.98 -8.48
C SER A 329 -0.93 -5.56 -7.01
N ALA A 330 -1.89 -4.80 -6.45
CA ALA A 330 -1.84 -4.43 -5.04
C ALA A 330 -2.22 -5.61 -4.13
N VAL A 331 -3.18 -6.44 -4.54
CA VAL A 331 -3.50 -7.71 -3.83
C VAL A 331 -2.26 -8.60 -3.79
N LEU A 332 -1.59 -8.79 -4.94
CA LEU A 332 -0.37 -9.58 -5.05
C LEU A 332 0.75 -9.02 -4.17
N ALA A 333 1.02 -7.70 -4.24
CA ALA A 333 2.06 -7.06 -3.43
C ALA A 333 1.81 -7.26 -1.93
N ASN A 334 0.58 -7.01 -1.45
CA ASN A 334 0.22 -7.17 -0.06
C ASN A 334 0.34 -8.62 0.42
N LEU A 335 -0.10 -9.61 -0.37
CA LEU A 335 0.05 -11.04 -0.03
C LEU A 335 1.53 -11.45 0.03
N LEU A 336 2.36 -10.95 -0.90
CA LEU A 336 3.79 -11.21 -0.89
C LEU A 336 4.45 -10.59 0.35
N MET A 337 4.14 -9.33 0.70
CA MET A 337 4.65 -8.66 1.91
C MET A 337 4.19 -9.38 3.18
N GLY A 338 2.89 -9.62 3.34
CA GLY A 338 2.32 -10.31 4.49
C GLY A 338 2.95 -11.69 4.72
N SER A 339 3.19 -12.45 3.64
CA SER A 339 3.85 -13.75 3.74
C SER A 339 5.29 -13.66 4.29
N ARG A 340 6.03 -12.57 4.01
CA ARG A 340 7.39 -12.37 4.54
C ARG A 340 7.37 -11.95 6.02
N VAL A 341 6.37 -11.18 6.43
CA VAL A 341 6.17 -10.86 7.86
C VAL A 341 5.82 -12.11 8.65
N ALA A 342 4.83 -12.89 8.19
CA ALA A 342 4.44 -14.13 8.85
C ALA A 342 5.59 -15.15 8.92
N PHE A 343 6.37 -15.29 7.82
CA PHE A 343 7.57 -16.11 7.79
C PHE A 343 8.62 -15.67 8.82
N ALA A 344 8.89 -14.36 8.89
CA ALA A 344 9.87 -13.81 9.81
C ALA A 344 9.44 -13.97 11.28
N LEU A 345 8.15 -13.75 11.58
CA LEU A 345 7.56 -14.01 12.89
C LEU A 345 7.67 -15.48 13.28
N GLY A 346 7.31 -16.39 12.40
CA GLY A 346 7.40 -17.84 12.65
C GLY A 346 8.82 -18.28 12.91
N ARG A 347 9.80 -17.74 12.15
CA ARG A 347 11.23 -18.04 12.31
C ARG A 347 11.76 -17.54 13.66
N ASP A 348 11.35 -16.33 14.05
CA ASP A 348 11.78 -15.74 15.33
C ASP A 348 11.24 -16.55 16.53
N LEU A 349 9.96 -16.88 16.50
CA LEU A 349 9.32 -17.67 17.55
C LEU A 349 9.87 -19.10 17.63
N ALA A 350 10.16 -19.73 16.50
CA ALA A 350 10.81 -21.03 16.48
C ALA A 350 12.23 -20.99 17.08
N GLY A 351 12.98 -19.90 16.79
CA GLY A 351 14.31 -19.68 17.38
C GLY A 351 14.24 -19.44 18.89
N ALA A 352 13.29 -18.62 19.35
CA ALA A 352 13.08 -18.36 20.78
C ALA A 352 12.68 -19.64 21.54
N ALA A 353 11.82 -20.47 20.96
CA ALA A 353 11.40 -21.74 21.56
C ALA A 353 12.53 -22.76 21.71
N ALA A 354 13.57 -22.66 20.87
CA ALA A 354 14.75 -23.54 20.97
C ALA A 354 15.67 -23.15 22.14
N VAL A 355 15.57 -21.90 22.63
CA VAL A 355 16.45 -21.36 23.67
C VAL A 355 15.72 -21.26 25.04
N ASP A 356 14.41 -20.96 25.03
CA ASP A 356 13.64 -20.72 26.26
C ASP A 356 12.35 -21.56 26.27
N ALA A 357 12.21 -22.41 27.29
CA ALA A 357 11.04 -23.26 27.51
C ALA A 357 9.73 -22.45 27.63
N ARG A 358 9.79 -21.20 28.11
CA ARG A 358 8.61 -20.32 28.19
C ARG A 358 8.05 -19.96 26.81
N SER A 359 8.91 -19.88 25.80
CA SER A 359 8.56 -19.60 24.41
C SER A 359 8.12 -20.84 23.63
N ALA A 360 8.26 -22.04 24.20
CA ALA A 360 8.00 -23.32 23.54
C ALA A 360 6.56 -23.44 23.03
N GLY A 361 5.57 -22.91 23.74
CA GLY A 361 4.16 -22.87 23.32
C GLY A 361 3.94 -22.05 22.04
N ALA A 362 4.41 -20.83 22.03
CA ALA A 362 4.31 -19.91 20.89
C ALA A 362 5.12 -20.43 19.68
N GLY A 363 6.31 -20.99 19.94
CA GLY A 363 7.14 -21.58 18.88
C GLY A 363 6.49 -22.81 18.25
N ARG A 364 5.82 -23.67 18.99
CA ARG A 364 5.02 -24.78 18.45
C ARG A 364 3.81 -24.30 17.67
N ALA A 365 3.11 -23.28 18.17
CA ALA A 365 1.90 -22.77 17.56
C ALA A 365 2.15 -22.04 16.23
N LEU A 366 3.22 -21.26 16.10
CA LEU A 366 3.48 -20.39 14.95
C LEU A 366 4.78 -20.70 14.20
N GLY A 367 5.67 -21.55 14.74
CA GLY A 367 6.95 -21.89 14.13
C GLY A 367 6.83 -22.56 12.75
N TRP A 368 5.68 -23.20 12.45
CA TRP A 368 5.40 -23.79 11.14
C TRP A 368 5.37 -22.76 10.01
N LEU A 369 5.08 -21.48 10.32
CA LEU A 369 5.11 -20.37 9.36
C LEU A 369 6.52 -20.16 8.77
N ALA A 370 7.57 -20.61 9.46
CA ALA A 370 8.95 -20.54 8.98
C ALA A 370 9.30 -21.58 7.90
N GLY A 371 8.34 -22.42 7.53
CA GLY A 371 8.54 -23.43 6.47
C GLY A 371 8.71 -22.78 5.10
N THR A 372 9.66 -23.33 4.31
CA THR A 372 9.88 -22.93 2.91
C THR A 372 9.79 -24.15 2.00
N ALA A 373 9.24 -23.95 0.80
CA ALA A 373 9.33 -24.96 -0.26
C ALA A 373 10.77 -25.08 -0.77
N PRO A 374 11.14 -26.16 -1.49
CA PRO A 374 12.45 -26.28 -2.14
C PRO A 374 12.78 -25.11 -3.08
N SER A 375 11.74 -24.48 -3.67
CA SER A 375 11.86 -23.30 -4.51
C SER A 375 12.16 -22.00 -3.74
N GLY A 376 12.15 -22.02 -2.39
CA GLY A 376 12.32 -20.84 -1.53
C GLY A 376 11.02 -20.06 -1.24
N VAL A 377 9.87 -20.49 -1.73
CA VAL A 377 8.58 -19.85 -1.42
C VAL A 377 8.16 -20.20 0.02
N PRO A 378 7.84 -19.22 0.89
CA PRO A 378 7.34 -19.50 2.24
C PRO A 378 5.85 -19.87 2.19
N ARG A 379 5.55 -21.07 1.67
CA ARG A 379 4.18 -21.56 1.42
C ARG A 379 3.27 -21.51 2.65
N PRO A 380 3.68 -21.94 3.86
CA PRO A 380 2.82 -21.87 5.03
C PRO A 380 2.44 -20.43 5.39
N ALA A 381 3.42 -19.51 5.36
CA ALA A 381 3.18 -18.10 5.63
C ALA A 381 2.30 -17.45 4.55
N LEU A 382 2.48 -17.82 3.28
CA LEU A 382 1.64 -17.35 2.18
C LEU A 382 0.20 -17.85 2.33
N ALA A 383 0.02 -19.14 2.69
CA ALA A 383 -1.31 -19.70 2.95
C ALA A 383 -2.00 -19.02 4.13
N ALA A 384 -1.29 -18.80 5.24
CA ALA A 384 -1.83 -18.09 6.40
C ALA A 384 -2.26 -16.67 6.05
N SER A 385 -1.45 -15.93 5.30
CA SER A 385 -1.78 -14.57 4.84
C SER A 385 -2.99 -14.57 3.89
N ALA A 386 -3.07 -15.58 3.00
CA ALA A 386 -4.23 -15.73 2.11
C ALA A 386 -5.51 -16.03 2.88
N VAL A 387 -5.47 -16.94 3.85
CA VAL A 387 -6.64 -17.28 4.69
C VAL A 387 -7.09 -16.04 5.47
N ALA A 388 -6.17 -15.30 6.09
CA ALA A 388 -6.50 -14.08 6.79
C ALA A 388 -7.15 -13.02 5.85
N ALA A 389 -6.58 -12.81 4.66
CA ALA A 389 -7.14 -11.91 3.66
C ALA A 389 -8.53 -12.37 3.18
N MET A 390 -8.73 -13.66 2.94
CA MET A 390 -10.03 -14.22 2.56
C MET A 390 -11.08 -14.04 3.66
N LEU A 391 -10.72 -14.23 4.94
CA LEU A 391 -11.61 -14.02 6.07
C LEU A 391 -12.03 -12.54 6.15
N PHE A 392 -11.09 -11.60 6.02
CA PHE A 392 -11.42 -10.18 5.96
C PHE A 392 -12.32 -9.87 4.74
N ALA A 393 -12.02 -10.40 3.56
CA ALA A 393 -12.82 -10.18 2.36
C ALA A 393 -14.23 -10.75 2.49
N ALA A 394 -14.39 -11.91 3.12
CA ALA A 394 -15.69 -12.56 3.35
C ALA A 394 -16.63 -11.71 4.25
N THR A 395 -16.08 -10.82 5.08
CA THR A 395 -16.90 -9.91 5.89
C THR A 395 -17.64 -8.87 5.05
N GLY A 396 -17.16 -8.54 3.86
CA GLY A 396 -17.67 -7.46 3.02
C GLY A 396 -17.54 -6.05 3.62
N ALA A 397 -16.88 -5.92 4.77
CA ALA A 397 -16.84 -4.69 5.57
C ALA A 397 -15.62 -3.81 5.21
N PHE A 398 -15.53 -3.34 3.96
CA PHE A 398 -14.41 -2.55 3.44
C PHE A 398 -13.97 -1.41 4.35
N GLU A 399 -14.91 -0.54 4.77
CA GLU A 399 -14.58 0.66 5.56
C GLU A 399 -14.00 0.33 6.95
N ARG A 400 -14.54 -0.70 7.61
CA ARG A 400 -14.05 -1.14 8.93
C ARG A 400 -12.64 -1.73 8.83
N VAL A 401 -12.38 -2.52 7.78
CA VAL A 401 -11.06 -3.11 7.53
C VAL A 401 -10.03 -2.00 7.27
N ILE A 402 -10.36 -1.02 6.43
CA ILE A 402 -9.46 0.11 6.14
C ILE A 402 -9.18 0.96 7.39
N ALA A 403 -10.20 1.28 8.19
CA ALA A 403 -10.00 2.06 9.41
C ALA A 403 -9.07 1.36 10.40
N LEU A 404 -9.23 0.04 10.57
CA LEU A 404 -8.33 -0.77 11.38
C LEU A 404 -6.90 -0.73 10.83
N CYS A 405 -6.72 -0.99 9.53
CA CYS A 405 -5.41 -1.00 8.88
C CYS A 405 -4.69 0.35 9.02
N ALA A 406 -5.38 1.47 8.78
CA ALA A 406 -4.80 2.80 8.88
C ALA A 406 -4.24 3.08 10.29
N THR A 407 -4.99 2.72 11.34
CA THR A 407 -4.54 2.88 12.73
C THR A 407 -3.29 2.05 13.02
N LEU A 408 -3.28 0.79 12.58
CA LEU A 408 -2.15 -0.13 12.79
C LEU A 408 -0.88 0.34 12.04
N PHE A 409 -1.02 0.86 10.83
CA PHE A 409 0.11 1.38 10.06
C PHE A 409 0.76 2.59 10.73
N VAL A 410 -0.03 3.58 11.15
CA VAL A 410 0.50 4.78 11.81
C VAL A 410 1.27 4.41 13.08
N ALA A 411 0.74 3.50 13.91
CA ALA A 411 1.42 3.03 15.10
C ALA A 411 2.74 2.32 14.76
N SER A 412 2.75 1.45 13.76
CA SER A 412 3.94 0.72 13.32
C SER A 412 5.02 1.66 12.77
N TYR A 413 4.65 2.69 12.00
CA TYR A 413 5.60 3.69 11.52
C TYR A 413 6.25 4.49 12.64
N ALA A 414 5.47 4.95 13.64
CA ALA A 414 6.01 5.69 14.77
C ALA A 414 7.09 4.90 15.51
N VAL A 415 6.84 3.62 15.79
CA VAL A 415 7.83 2.74 16.46
C VAL A 415 9.04 2.48 15.54
N SER A 416 8.82 2.32 14.24
CA SER A 416 9.91 2.08 13.27
C SER A 416 10.82 3.29 13.13
N TYR A 417 10.30 4.51 13.16
CA TYR A 417 11.13 5.72 13.19
C TYR A 417 11.91 5.85 14.49
N ALA A 418 11.29 5.51 15.63
CA ALA A 418 12.02 5.45 16.90
C ALA A 418 13.17 4.44 16.86
N ALA A 419 13.04 3.34 16.12
CA ALA A 419 14.10 2.35 15.93
C ALA A 419 15.32 2.94 15.20
N VAL A 420 15.15 3.89 14.27
CA VAL A 420 16.27 4.58 13.59
C VAL A 420 17.16 5.28 14.62
N PHE A 421 16.54 6.09 15.49
CA PHE A 421 17.29 6.82 16.53
C PHE A 421 17.92 5.85 17.55
N ALA A 422 17.21 4.81 17.96
CA ALA A 422 17.72 3.83 18.90
C ALA A 422 18.94 3.09 18.37
N LEU A 423 18.90 2.63 17.11
CA LEU A 423 20.01 1.89 16.49
C LEU A 423 21.19 2.80 16.13
N ARG A 424 20.97 4.06 15.82
CA ARG A 424 22.07 5.03 15.66
C ARG A 424 22.86 5.20 16.96
N ARG A 425 22.19 5.22 18.11
CA ARG A 425 22.83 5.34 19.43
C ARG A 425 23.46 4.04 19.91
N ARG A 426 22.82 2.89 19.65
CA ARG A 426 23.31 1.58 20.16
C ARG A 426 24.37 0.95 19.28
N GLU A 427 24.36 1.25 17.99
CA GLU A 427 25.26 0.66 16.98
C GLU A 427 25.96 1.74 16.15
N PRO A 428 26.70 2.69 16.79
CA PRO A 428 27.34 3.80 16.07
C PRO A 428 28.44 3.32 15.10
N ALA A 429 29.12 2.23 15.42
CA ALA A 429 30.21 1.66 14.61
C ALA A 429 29.72 0.70 13.50
N SER A 430 28.44 0.35 13.46
CA SER A 430 27.93 -0.57 12.43
C SER A 430 28.04 0.04 11.03
N PRO A 431 28.48 -0.73 10.01
CA PRO A 431 28.56 -0.25 8.64
C PRO A 431 27.19 0.22 8.14
N ARG A 432 27.15 1.41 7.53
CA ARG A 432 25.95 1.99 6.92
C ARG A 432 26.16 2.15 5.42
N PRO A 433 25.79 1.17 4.60
CA PRO A 433 25.92 1.27 3.14
C PRO A 433 25.12 2.43 2.55
N TRP A 434 24.04 2.80 3.21
CA TRP A 434 23.24 3.99 2.96
C TRP A 434 23.11 4.80 4.24
N ARG A 435 23.34 6.12 4.15
CA ARG A 435 23.11 7.05 5.26
C ARG A 435 21.95 7.95 4.89
N ALA A 436 20.96 8.02 5.76
CA ALA A 436 19.81 8.90 5.54
C ALA A 436 20.23 10.37 5.51
N TRP A 437 19.59 11.17 4.68
CA TRP A 437 19.85 12.60 4.56
C TRP A 437 19.66 13.31 5.91
N GLY A 438 20.50 14.29 6.21
CA GLY A 438 20.47 14.99 7.50
C GLY A 438 21.00 14.15 8.66
N HIS A 439 21.76 13.09 8.38
CA HIS A 439 22.47 12.35 9.42
C HIS A 439 23.60 13.21 9.97
N PRO A 440 23.62 13.48 11.31
CA PRO A 440 24.84 13.91 11.97
C PRO A 440 25.80 12.73 12.11
#